data_37cddb7e7b9837f13393cd5213b02e3d
#
_entry.id   37cddb7e7b9837f13393cd5213b02e3d
#
_cell.length_a   1.000
_cell.length_b   1.000
_cell.length_c   1.000
_cell.angle_alpha   90.00
_cell.angle_beta   90.00
_cell.angle_gamma   90.00
#
_symmetry.space_group_name_H-M   'P 1'
#
loop_
_entity.id
_entity.type
_entity.pdbx_description
1 polymer ?
#
loop_
_entity_poly.entity_id
_entity_poly.type
_entity_poly.pdbx_seq_one_letter_code
_entity_poly.pdbx_strand_id
1 'polypeptide(L)'
;MEAANVTTDAPAKKSGLPITELLVAVAIGAAIYVGVLKGKGFEEGLRSLLSIGMAIVGIGLLIFIHELGHFLAAKWCGVKVEAFALGIGPLIPGLSFKRGETSYGIAWFPIGGYVKMLGQVDDPNDKSQDAREVSESPHSYKNKTVGQRMLIISAGVIMNVLLGFVLFIIVYFFGKDEVVGKIGTISPGSPAERAGLQAGSDLLQVANINNPWYNDLNMSSALSSPGRTQIPIRFKTRDGQERDVIVVPKKDKNDSRPSIGVTDFKGARLHRFAPKGQSPARAWHPAGKAAFLPSDIIVSIQPEGMTEAIPVKDGFDIHLAEHIFRDKKLKYQVKRAGAKPDETTLLVVEVEPSQFRTLGFRMAMGPIISLSEFRPAITKELQIGDLITAVNGNKDFDPLQLPDMVDQLARTGKPVTLQIKRGEKAFDISVDKSVVAQRGTWMESSPNANTPMAFPALGFSYSVGNVIAGVTPGSPAEKAGIKAGETIKQVAYENKEPEFKDKFELGEKFGWPFAFDWMQTLPPETQYSLTIVDAAARNGPSIIL
;
A
#
# COMPACT_ATOMS: atom_id res chain seq x y z
N MET A 1 -71.41 43.35 36.35
CA MET A 1 -70.14 44.01 36.62
C MET A 1 -69.10 42.91 36.60
N GLU A 2 -68.55 42.76 35.59
CA GLU A 2 -67.47 43.26 34.69
C GLU A 2 -66.29 42.31 34.73
N ALA A 3 -66.13 41.71 33.66
CA ALA A 3 -65.09 40.80 33.32
C ALA A 3 -63.69 41.48 33.27
N ALA A 4 -62.65 40.84 33.66
CA ALA A 4 -61.32 41.22 33.34
C ALA A 4 -60.62 40.01 32.66
N ASN A 5 -60.52 40.07 31.31
CA ASN A 5 -59.63 39.31 30.48
C ASN A 5 -58.19 39.69 30.82
N VAL A 6 -57.37 38.73 31.22
CA VAL A 6 -55.93 38.90 31.23
C VAL A 6 -55.35 37.87 30.23
N THR A 7 -55.10 38.32 29.02
CA THR A 7 -54.24 37.66 28.05
C THR A 7 -52.82 37.87 28.51
N THR A 8 -52.15 36.80 28.93
CA THR A 8 -50.70 36.79 29.13
C THR A 8 -50.07 36.22 27.84
N ASP A 9 -49.63 37.15 26.99
CA ASP A 9 -48.70 36.83 25.89
C ASP A 9 -47.38 36.32 26.50
N ALA A 10 -47.09 35.07 26.27
CA ALA A 10 -45.76 34.51 26.52
C ALA A 10 -44.79 35.00 25.47
N PRO A 11 -43.62 35.54 25.82
CA PRO A 11 -42.66 36.04 24.83
C PRO A 11 -42.11 34.89 23.97
N ALA A 12 -42.20 35.03 22.66
CA ALA A 12 -41.58 34.16 21.69
C ALA A 12 -40.09 34.06 21.95
N LYS A 13 -39.65 32.87 22.34
CA LYS A 13 -38.22 32.53 22.55
C LYS A 13 -37.51 32.60 21.20
N LYS A 14 -36.73 33.67 20.97
CA LYS A 14 -35.84 33.79 19.82
C LYS A 14 -34.86 32.61 19.85
N SER A 15 -35.03 31.65 18.95
CA SER A 15 -34.10 30.55 18.71
C SER A 15 -32.89 31.08 17.94
N GLY A 16 -31.96 31.73 18.61
CA GLY A 16 -30.62 31.92 18.12
C GLY A 16 -29.83 30.64 18.37
N LEU A 17 -29.06 30.18 17.40
CA LEU A 17 -28.08 29.11 17.61
C LEU A 17 -27.26 29.46 18.87
N PRO A 18 -27.06 28.53 19.82
CA PRO A 18 -26.18 28.78 20.93
C PRO A 18 -24.76 29.07 20.41
N ILE A 19 -24.14 30.10 20.95
CA ILE A 19 -22.82 30.60 20.53
C ILE A 19 -21.77 29.47 20.49
N THR A 20 -21.91 28.49 21.38
CA THR A 20 -21.05 27.27 21.41
C THR A 20 -21.15 26.41 20.16
N GLU A 21 -22.34 26.24 19.61
CA GLU A 21 -22.56 25.45 18.39
C GLU A 21 -22.00 26.14 17.14
N LEU A 22 -22.15 27.47 17.09
CA LEU A 22 -21.56 28.27 16.03
C LEU A 22 -20.01 28.22 16.08
N LEU A 23 -19.43 28.30 17.29
CA LEU A 23 -17.98 28.20 17.48
C LEU A 23 -17.43 26.82 17.08
N VAL A 24 -18.16 25.74 17.39
CA VAL A 24 -17.78 24.37 16.98
C VAL A 24 -17.84 24.24 15.46
N ALA A 25 -18.88 24.74 14.80
CA ALA A 25 -19.01 24.70 13.35
C ALA A 25 -17.90 25.51 12.65
N VAL A 26 -17.55 26.68 13.19
CA VAL A 26 -16.44 27.51 12.70
C VAL A 26 -15.09 26.81 12.92
N ALA A 27 -14.89 26.17 14.07
CA ALA A 27 -13.65 25.42 14.36
C ALA A 27 -13.48 24.21 13.44
N ILE A 28 -14.56 23.46 13.16
CA ILE A 28 -14.55 22.36 12.20
C ILE A 28 -14.27 22.88 10.78
N GLY A 29 -14.92 23.97 10.36
CA GLY A 29 -14.68 24.61 9.06
C GLY A 29 -13.24 25.09 8.91
N ALA A 30 -12.67 25.71 9.95
CA ALA A 30 -11.28 26.14 9.98
C ALA A 30 -10.30 24.93 9.95
N ALA A 31 -10.59 23.85 10.67
CA ALA A 31 -9.78 22.63 10.64
C ALA A 31 -9.80 21.97 9.25
N ILE A 32 -10.94 21.91 8.58
CA ILE A 32 -11.07 21.44 7.19
C ILE A 32 -10.29 22.35 6.23
N TYR A 33 -10.42 23.67 6.38
CA TYR A 33 -9.68 24.64 5.58
C TYR A 33 -8.18 24.49 5.73
N VAL A 34 -7.68 24.42 6.97
CA VAL A 34 -6.24 24.29 7.26
C VAL A 34 -5.71 22.92 6.85
N GLY A 35 -6.44 21.84 7.11
CA GLY A 35 -6.00 20.47 6.80
C GLY A 35 -6.10 20.10 5.34
N VAL A 36 -7.05 20.66 4.59
CA VAL A 36 -7.35 20.25 3.21
C VAL A 36 -6.87 21.27 2.17
N LEU A 37 -6.91 22.57 2.48
CA LEU A 37 -6.63 23.64 1.50
C LEU A 37 -5.25 24.29 1.70
N LYS A 38 -4.69 24.29 2.91
CA LYS A 38 -3.41 24.93 3.18
C LYS A 38 -2.26 24.11 2.55
N GLY A 39 -1.62 24.69 1.52
CA GLY A 39 -0.48 24.06 0.82
C GLY A 39 -0.83 23.24 -0.41
N LYS A 40 -2.12 23.11 -0.77
CA LYS A 40 -2.56 22.44 -2.00
C LYS A 40 -3.04 23.46 -3.04
N GLY A 41 -2.76 23.19 -4.32
CA GLY A 41 -3.33 23.99 -5.41
C GLY A 41 -4.87 23.91 -5.40
N PHE A 42 -5.54 24.93 -5.99
CA PHE A 42 -7.01 25.04 -5.99
C PHE A 42 -7.73 23.77 -6.49
N GLU A 43 -7.24 23.14 -7.58
CA GLU A 43 -7.82 21.91 -8.13
C GLU A 43 -7.69 20.71 -7.16
N GLU A 44 -6.59 20.61 -6.46
CA GLU A 44 -6.34 19.52 -5.49
C GLU A 44 -7.17 19.70 -4.21
N GLY A 45 -7.31 20.96 -3.78
CA GLY A 45 -8.23 21.34 -2.69
C GLY A 45 -9.68 21.02 -3.03
N LEU A 46 -10.13 21.35 -4.24
CA LEU A 46 -11.48 21.05 -4.70
C LEU A 46 -11.75 19.55 -4.80
N ARG A 47 -10.81 18.76 -5.33
CA ARG A 47 -10.92 17.28 -5.36
C ARG A 47 -11.01 16.67 -3.95
N SER A 48 -10.22 17.20 -3.02
CA SER A 48 -10.27 16.76 -1.62
C SER A 48 -11.63 17.08 -0.98
N LEU A 49 -12.17 18.26 -1.22
CA LEU A 49 -13.52 18.65 -0.75
C LEU A 49 -14.63 17.79 -1.36
N LEU A 50 -14.55 17.49 -2.66
CA LEU A 50 -15.51 16.59 -3.33
C LEU A 50 -15.43 15.18 -2.75
N SER A 51 -14.24 14.67 -2.46
CA SER A 51 -14.05 13.34 -1.84
C SER A 51 -14.65 13.29 -0.43
N ILE A 52 -14.44 14.33 0.38
CA ILE A 52 -15.06 14.48 1.71
C ILE A 52 -16.58 14.57 1.56
N GLY A 53 -17.06 15.38 0.63
CA GLY A 53 -18.49 15.51 0.34
C GLY A 53 -19.14 14.16 -0.03
N MET A 54 -18.51 13.38 -0.89
CA MET A 54 -18.99 12.03 -1.24
C MET A 54 -18.99 11.09 -0.04
N ALA A 55 -17.98 11.17 0.83
CA ALA A 55 -17.93 10.36 2.05
C ALA A 55 -19.09 10.73 3.02
N ILE A 56 -19.37 12.03 3.19
CA ILE A 56 -20.50 12.51 4.01
C ILE A 56 -21.84 12.03 3.44
N VAL A 57 -22.01 12.11 2.11
CA VAL A 57 -23.24 11.62 1.44
C VAL A 57 -23.40 10.12 1.63
N GLY A 58 -22.30 9.35 1.48
CA GLY A 58 -22.32 7.90 1.67
C GLY A 58 -22.69 7.50 3.12
N ILE A 59 -22.07 8.13 4.10
CA ILE A 59 -22.40 7.92 5.53
C ILE A 59 -23.83 8.36 5.81
N GLY A 60 -24.25 9.52 5.28
CA GLY A 60 -25.61 10.02 5.43
C GLY A 60 -26.66 9.07 4.86
N LEU A 61 -26.39 8.46 3.69
CA LEU A 61 -27.26 7.44 3.10
C LEU A 61 -27.37 6.20 4.00
N LEU A 62 -26.26 5.73 4.53
CA LEU A 62 -26.23 4.56 5.42
C LEU A 62 -27.03 4.81 6.68
N ILE A 63 -26.89 5.99 7.29
CA ILE A 63 -27.65 6.42 8.46
C ILE A 63 -29.13 6.56 8.11
N PHE A 64 -29.46 7.21 6.98
CA PHE A 64 -30.84 7.36 6.54
C PHE A 64 -31.56 6.01 6.39
N ILE A 65 -30.91 5.04 5.77
CA ILE A 65 -31.46 3.68 5.59
C ILE A 65 -31.62 2.97 6.94
N HIS A 66 -30.68 3.17 7.86
CA HIS A 66 -30.77 2.65 9.23
C HIS A 66 -32.00 3.20 9.95
N GLU A 67 -32.17 4.51 9.99
CA GLU A 67 -33.31 5.18 10.61
C GLU A 67 -34.64 4.82 9.92
N LEU A 68 -34.60 4.68 8.57
CA LEU A 68 -35.75 4.23 7.80
C LEU A 68 -36.21 2.83 8.25
N GLY A 69 -35.27 1.95 8.60
CA GLY A 69 -35.59 0.62 9.14
C GLY A 69 -36.39 0.73 10.43
N HIS A 70 -35.95 1.52 11.39
CA HIS A 70 -36.68 1.78 12.65
C HIS A 70 -38.04 2.40 12.39
N PHE A 71 -38.12 3.38 11.53
CA PHE A 71 -39.35 4.06 11.13
C PHE A 71 -40.39 3.09 10.54
N LEU A 72 -40.00 2.30 9.55
CA LEU A 72 -40.90 1.36 8.88
C LEU A 72 -41.41 0.28 9.86
N ALA A 73 -40.51 -0.27 10.68
CA ALA A 73 -40.89 -1.26 11.68
C ALA A 73 -41.82 -0.68 12.77
N ALA A 74 -41.55 0.55 13.21
CA ALA A 74 -42.43 1.25 14.17
C ALA A 74 -43.83 1.46 13.60
N LYS A 75 -43.92 1.95 12.35
CA LYS A 75 -45.21 2.12 11.66
C LYS A 75 -45.92 0.79 11.44
N TRP A 76 -45.21 -0.26 11.05
CA TRP A 76 -45.77 -1.61 10.87
C TRP A 76 -46.32 -2.17 12.21
N CYS A 77 -45.61 -1.93 13.31
CA CYS A 77 -46.08 -2.31 14.65
C CYS A 77 -47.14 -1.37 15.21
N GLY A 78 -47.60 -0.35 14.48
CA GLY A 78 -48.60 0.63 14.92
C GLY A 78 -48.09 1.53 16.04
N VAL A 79 -46.81 1.88 16.05
CA VAL A 79 -46.25 2.90 16.97
C VAL A 79 -46.41 4.29 16.35
N LYS A 80 -46.84 5.27 17.14
CA LYS A 80 -46.87 6.66 16.72
C LYS A 80 -45.43 7.20 16.62
N VAL A 81 -45.05 7.64 15.40
CA VAL A 81 -43.75 8.28 15.17
C VAL A 81 -43.96 9.79 15.09
N GLU A 82 -43.36 10.53 16.00
CA GLU A 82 -43.48 11.98 16.09
C GLU A 82 -42.54 12.72 15.17
N ALA A 83 -41.29 12.22 15.01
CA ALA A 83 -40.32 12.79 14.14
C ALA A 83 -39.45 11.71 13.48
N PHE A 84 -39.07 11.98 12.23
CA PHE A 84 -38.07 11.25 11.46
C PHE A 84 -37.08 12.25 10.90
N ALA A 85 -35.84 12.20 11.35
CA ALA A 85 -34.84 13.20 11.01
C ALA A 85 -33.52 12.57 10.58
N LEU A 86 -32.89 13.16 9.55
CA LEU A 86 -31.49 12.94 9.21
C LEU A 86 -30.66 13.99 9.93
N GLY A 87 -29.68 13.56 10.71
CA GLY A 87 -28.89 14.44 11.56
C GLY A 87 -29.38 14.46 13.02
N ILE A 88 -28.66 15.15 13.88
CA ILE A 88 -28.95 15.31 15.32
C ILE A 88 -29.32 16.77 15.59
N GLY A 89 -30.25 16.98 16.51
CA GLY A 89 -30.70 18.29 16.97
C GLY A 89 -32.05 18.72 16.38
N PRO A 90 -32.43 20.00 16.49
CA PRO A 90 -33.69 20.50 15.98
C PRO A 90 -33.73 20.49 14.46
N LEU A 91 -34.93 20.31 13.90
CA LEU A 91 -35.14 20.32 12.45
C LEU A 91 -34.88 21.72 11.87
N ILE A 92 -34.24 21.78 10.71
CA ILE A 92 -33.97 23.03 10.02
C ILE A 92 -35.27 23.57 9.42
N PRO A 93 -35.65 24.82 9.74
CA PRO A 93 -36.82 25.47 9.14
C PRO A 93 -36.63 25.55 7.60
N GLY A 94 -37.66 25.16 6.85
CA GLY A 94 -37.60 25.12 5.37
C GLY A 94 -37.06 23.81 4.77
N LEU A 95 -36.34 22.97 5.56
CA LEU A 95 -35.95 21.61 5.20
C LEU A 95 -36.73 20.55 5.99
N SER A 96 -37.87 20.95 6.56
CA SER A 96 -38.73 20.07 7.30
C SER A 96 -40.19 20.27 6.91
N PHE A 97 -40.99 19.21 6.94
CA PHE A 97 -42.42 19.22 6.67
C PHE A 97 -43.14 18.22 7.58
N LYS A 98 -44.40 18.49 7.85
CA LYS A 98 -45.26 17.59 8.64
C LYS A 98 -46.26 16.89 7.73
N ARG A 99 -46.34 15.54 7.85
CA ARG A 99 -47.33 14.74 7.14
C ARG A 99 -47.98 13.78 8.13
N GLY A 100 -49.29 13.99 8.35
CA GLY A 100 -50.01 13.28 9.39
C GLY A 100 -49.47 13.60 10.78
N GLU A 101 -49.14 12.58 11.54
CA GLU A 101 -48.61 12.70 12.91
C GLU A 101 -47.08 12.86 12.99
N THR A 102 -46.35 12.68 11.84
CA THR A 102 -44.90 12.65 11.79
C THR A 102 -44.32 13.91 11.14
N SER A 103 -43.31 14.50 11.78
CA SER A 103 -42.48 15.57 11.23
C SER A 103 -41.26 14.98 10.59
N TYR A 104 -41.04 15.24 9.29
CA TYR A 104 -39.90 14.79 8.51
C TYR A 104 -38.94 15.94 8.27
N GLY A 105 -37.63 15.69 8.33
CA GLY A 105 -36.68 16.76 8.00
C GLY A 105 -35.21 16.42 8.19
N ILE A 106 -34.39 17.44 7.95
CA ILE A 106 -32.96 17.41 8.22
C ILE A 106 -32.71 18.26 9.48
N ALA A 107 -31.91 17.71 10.40
CA ALA A 107 -31.49 18.42 11.59
C ALA A 107 -30.19 19.22 11.34
N TRP A 108 -29.86 20.12 12.24
CA TRP A 108 -28.73 21.05 12.10
C TRP A 108 -27.35 20.34 11.98
N PHE A 109 -27.17 19.24 12.69
CA PHE A 109 -25.92 18.48 12.62
C PHE A 109 -26.11 17.28 11.68
N PRO A 110 -25.49 17.29 10.49
CA PRO A 110 -25.69 16.25 9.46
C PRO A 110 -24.96 14.92 9.79
N ILE A 111 -24.73 14.63 11.07
CA ILE A 111 -24.09 13.40 11.54
C ILE A 111 -25.13 12.68 12.41
N GLY A 112 -25.46 11.45 12.06
CA GLY A 112 -26.49 10.69 12.75
C GLY A 112 -27.88 10.83 12.13
N GLY A 113 -28.86 10.38 12.85
CA GLY A 113 -30.29 10.49 12.56
C GLY A 113 -31.10 10.08 13.79
N TYR A 114 -32.40 10.28 13.76
CA TYR A 114 -33.27 9.77 14.83
C TYR A 114 -34.70 9.55 14.34
N VAL A 115 -35.34 8.58 14.98
CA VAL A 115 -36.77 8.29 14.86
C VAL A 115 -37.40 8.48 16.24
N LYS A 116 -38.09 9.60 16.45
CA LYS A 116 -38.76 9.86 17.73
C LYS A 116 -40.10 9.13 17.79
N MET A 117 -40.19 8.14 18.66
CA MET A 117 -41.40 7.33 18.86
C MET A 117 -42.08 7.68 20.18
N LEU A 118 -43.41 7.65 20.18
CA LEU A 118 -44.16 7.84 21.42
C LEU A 118 -43.81 6.74 22.42
N GLY A 119 -43.40 7.14 23.63
CA GLY A 119 -43.04 6.21 24.70
C GLY A 119 -41.66 5.60 24.61
N GLN A 120 -40.82 6.02 23.67
CA GLN A 120 -39.37 5.76 23.67
C GLN A 120 -38.70 6.94 24.40
N VAL A 121 -38.00 6.64 25.47
CA VAL A 121 -37.28 7.66 26.26
C VAL A 121 -35.83 7.61 25.85
N ASP A 122 -35.43 8.47 24.91
CA ASP A 122 -34.03 8.62 24.47
C ASP A 122 -33.26 9.57 25.40
N ASP A 123 -33.95 10.56 26.00
CA ASP A 123 -33.41 11.46 27.02
C ASP A 123 -34.32 11.43 28.26
N PRO A 124 -33.82 11.03 29.45
CA PRO A 124 -34.58 11.03 30.70
C PRO A 124 -35.14 12.41 31.10
N ASN A 125 -34.60 13.49 30.57
CA ASN A 125 -35.00 14.87 30.84
C ASN A 125 -35.97 15.42 29.78
N ASP A 126 -36.26 14.70 28.70
CA ASP A 126 -37.21 15.12 27.68
C ASP A 126 -38.66 14.95 28.17
N LYS A 127 -39.26 16.06 28.62
CA LYS A 127 -40.65 16.14 29.01
C LYS A 127 -41.61 16.52 27.87
N SER A 128 -41.18 16.40 26.64
CA SER A 128 -41.97 16.81 25.46
C SER A 128 -43.17 15.91 25.16
N GLN A 129 -43.23 14.72 25.78
CA GLN A 129 -44.33 13.77 25.63
C GLN A 129 -45.27 13.83 26.84
N ASP A 130 -46.58 13.79 26.56
CA ASP A 130 -47.57 13.71 27.63
C ASP A 130 -47.50 12.32 28.30
N ALA A 131 -47.25 12.31 29.63
CA ALA A 131 -47.11 11.06 30.38
C ALA A 131 -48.38 10.19 30.35
N ARG A 132 -49.57 10.81 30.22
CA ARG A 132 -50.85 10.07 30.06
C ARG A 132 -50.93 9.43 28.68
N GLU A 133 -50.62 10.16 27.60
CA GLU A 133 -50.59 9.62 26.24
C GLU A 133 -49.61 8.46 26.15
N VAL A 134 -48.43 8.59 26.75
CA VAL A 134 -47.40 7.52 26.78
C VAL A 134 -47.88 6.27 27.50
N SER A 135 -48.61 6.41 28.62
CA SER A 135 -49.04 5.27 29.43
C SER A 135 -50.33 4.60 28.94
N GLU A 136 -51.27 5.36 28.37
CA GLU A 136 -52.59 4.87 28.00
C GLU A 136 -52.75 4.53 26.51
N SER A 137 -51.90 5.14 25.64
CA SER A 137 -52.05 4.93 24.19
C SER A 137 -51.58 3.53 23.74
N PRO A 138 -52.40 2.79 22.98
CA PRO A 138 -51.98 1.55 22.34
C PRO A 138 -50.92 1.76 21.29
N HIS A 139 -50.66 3.00 20.84
CA HIS A 139 -49.64 3.40 19.89
C HIS A 139 -48.30 3.77 20.54
N SER A 140 -48.18 3.65 21.87
CA SER A 140 -46.92 3.84 22.59
C SER A 140 -46.00 2.65 22.41
N TYR A 141 -44.72 2.89 22.19
CA TYR A 141 -43.64 1.88 22.12
C TYR A 141 -43.61 1.01 23.41
N LYS A 142 -43.83 1.61 24.59
CA LYS A 142 -43.83 0.89 25.87
C LYS A 142 -44.92 -0.18 25.94
N ASN A 143 -46.04 0.06 25.29
CA ASN A 143 -47.21 -0.82 25.33
C ASN A 143 -47.16 -1.92 24.24
N LYS A 144 -46.09 -1.97 23.46
CA LYS A 144 -45.87 -3.03 22.43
C LYS A 144 -45.31 -4.29 23.07
N THR A 145 -45.61 -5.42 22.45
CA THR A 145 -45.06 -6.72 22.86
C THR A 145 -43.53 -6.74 22.75
N VAL A 146 -42.85 -7.61 23.50
CA VAL A 146 -41.40 -7.76 23.48
C VAL A 146 -40.91 -8.03 22.05
N GLY A 147 -41.59 -8.92 21.29
CA GLY A 147 -41.22 -9.22 19.91
C GLY A 147 -41.31 -8.00 19.00
N GLN A 148 -42.35 -7.17 19.12
CA GLN A 148 -42.50 -5.93 18.36
C GLN A 148 -41.38 -4.93 18.68
N ARG A 149 -41.03 -4.77 19.96
CA ARG A 149 -39.95 -3.89 20.39
C ARG A 149 -38.60 -4.36 19.89
N MET A 150 -38.34 -5.67 19.94
CA MET A 150 -37.11 -6.26 19.37
C MET A 150 -37.03 -6.07 17.85
N LEU A 151 -38.15 -6.26 17.11
CA LEU A 151 -38.19 -5.99 15.69
C LEU A 151 -37.85 -4.54 15.37
N ILE A 152 -38.45 -3.59 16.10
CA ILE A 152 -38.18 -2.16 15.88
C ILE A 152 -36.70 -1.84 16.14
N ILE A 153 -36.11 -2.33 17.25
CA ILE A 153 -34.70 -2.07 17.57
C ILE A 153 -33.75 -2.69 16.55
N SER A 154 -34.02 -3.89 16.06
CA SER A 154 -33.15 -4.58 15.11
C SER A 154 -33.32 -4.12 13.67
N ALA A 155 -34.43 -3.47 13.33
CA ALA A 155 -34.79 -3.11 11.96
C ALA A 155 -33.78 -2.19 11.28
N GLY A 156 -33.14 -1.26 12.02
CA GLY A 156 -32.10 -0.40 11.50
C GLY A 156 -30.88 -1.20 10.99
N VAL A 157 -30.42 -2.15 11.79
CA VAL A 157 -29.29 -3.02 11.41
C VAL A 157 -29.69 -3.93 10.24
N ILE A 158 -30.88 -4.50 10.25
CA ILE A 158 -31.41 -5.34 9.17
C ILE A 158 -31.42 -4.56 7.85
N MET A 159 -31.87 -3.31 7.86
CA MET A 159 -31.90 -2.46 6.66
C MET A 159 -30.50 -2.15 6.15
N ASN A 160 -29.52 -1.95 7.03
CA ASN A 160 -28.12 -1.78 6.60
C ASN A 160 -27.54 -3.04 5.95
N VAL A 161 -27.86 -4.23 6.46
CA VAL A 161 -27.47 -5.50 5.83
C VAL A 161 -28.10 -5.63 4.44
N LEU A 162 -29.41 -5.32 4.31
CA LEU A 162 -30.10 -5.33 3.02
C LEU A 162 -29.50 -4.31 2.04
N LEU A 163 -29.21 -3.09 2.51
CA LEU A 163 -28.52 -2.08 1.70
C LEU A 163 -27.16 -2.59 1.22
N GLY A 164 -26.36 -3.17 2.13
CA GLY A 164 -25.07 -3.77 1.79
C GLY A 164 -25.21 -4.82 0.69
N PHE A 165 -26.18 -5.72 0.82
CA PHE A 165 -26.46 -6.74 -0.19
C PHE A 165 -26.83 -6.12 -1.56
N VAL A 166 -27.70 -5.11 -1.58
CA VAL A 166 -28.08 -4.40 -2.82
C VAL A 166 -26.88 -3.70 -3.44
N LEU A 167 -26.06 -3.01 -2.62
CA LEU A 167 -24.85 -2.34 -3.12
C LEU A 167 -23.83 -3.34 -3.68
N PHE A 168 -23.67 -4.52 -3.07
CA PHE A 168 -22.83 -5.58 -3.62
C PHE A 168 -23.32 -6.05 -4.99
N ILE A 169 -24.64 -6.29 -5.15
CA ILE A 169 -25.21 -6.65 -6.46
C ILE A 169 -24.90 -5.56 -7.49
N ILE A 170 -25.09 -4.29 -7.14
CA ILE A 170 -24.82 -3.17 -8.04
C ILE A 170 -23.34 -3.14 -8.45
N VAL A 171 -22.42 -3.23 -7.48
CA VAL A 171 -20.97 -3.23 -7.75
C VAL A 171 -20.57 -4.39 -8.67
N TYR A 172 -21.07 -5.59 -8.40
CA TYR A 172 -20.77 -6.76 -9.23
C TYR A 172 -21.41 -6.68 -10.62
N PHE A 173 -22.57 -6.03 -10.75
CA PHE A 173 -23.22 -5.82 -12.05
C PHE A 173 -22.41 -4.85 -12.95
N PHE A 174 -21.85 -3.77 -12.39
CA PHE A 174 -21.00 -2.85 -13.12
C PHE A 174 -19.58 -3.39 -13.35
N GLY A 175 -19.20 -4.44 -12.65
CA GLY A 175 -17.88 -5.03 -12.68
C GLY A 175 -16.90 -4.31 -11.75
N LYS A 176 -15.84 -5.01 -11.42
CA LYS A 176 -14.75 -4.57 -10.55
C LYS A 176 -13.45 -4.89 -11.25
N ASP A 177 -12.52 -3.93 -11.27
CA ASP A 177 -11.17 -4.19 -11.74
C ASP A 177 -10.49 -5.22 -10.82
N GLU A 178 -10.08 -6.35 -11.39
CA GLU A 178 -9.32 -7.37 -10.69
C GLU A 178 -7.88 -7.41 -11.20
N VAL A 179 -6.95 -7.67 -10.30
CA VAL A 179 -5.55 -7.86 -10.66
C VAL A 179 -5.39 -9.25 -11.24
N VAL A 180 -4.81 -9.31 -12.44
CA VAL A 180 -4.60 -10.58 -13.15
C VAL A 180 -3.90 -11.60 -12.27
N GLY A 181 -4.19 -12.89 -12.48
CA GLY A 181 -3.57 -14.01 -11.76
C GLY A 181 -2.12 -14.23 -12.18
N LYS A 182 -1.29 -13.23 -11.92
CA LYS A 182 0.16 -13.28 -12.17
C LYS A 182 0.94 -12.94 -10.92
N ILE A 183 2.11 -13.55 -10.81
CA ILE A 183 3.07 -13.24 -9.75
C ILE A 183 3.86 -12.00 -10.17
N GLY A 184 3.81 -10.94 -9.36
CA GLY A 184 4.62 -9.75 -9.57
C GLY A 184 6.07 -10.00 -9.17
N THR A 185 6.47 -9.56 -8.00
CA THR A 185 7.81 -9.83 -7.46
C THR A 185 7.75 -10.83 -6.31
N ILE A 186 8.89 -11.44 -6.01
CA ILE A 186 9.03 -12.41 -4.92
C ILE A 186 9.99 -11.84 -3.90
N SER A 187 9.55 -11.75 -2.65
CA SER A 187 10.39 -11.28 -1.57
C SER A 187 11.48 -12.30 -1.26
N PRO A 188 12.76 -11.89 -1.24
CA PRO A 188 13.86 -12.77 -0.89
C PRO A 188 13.69 -13.39 0.50
N GLY A 189 14.05 -14.66 0.66
CA GLY A 189 13.89 -15.40 1.91
C GLY A 189 12.46 -15.84 2.23
N SER A 190 11.49 -15.51 1.37
CA SER A 190 10.07 -15.82 1.58
C SER A 190 9.72 -17.29 1.34
N PRO A 191 8.53 -17.75 1.80
CA PRO A 191 8.01 -19.06 1.44
C PRO A 191 7.89 -19.29 -0.07
N ALA A 192 7.50 -18.26 -0.84
CA ALA A 192 7.40 -18.33 -2.29
C ALA A 192 8.74 -18.57 -2.98
N GLU A 193 9.81 -17.86 -2.53
CA GLU A 193 11.15 -18.07 -3.06
C GLU A 193 11.63 -19.49 -2.79
N ARG A 194 11.49 -19.96 -1.53
CA ARG A 194 11.89 -21.33 -1.16
C ARG A 194 11.18 -22.40 -1.97
N ALA A 195 9.89 -22.26 -2.19
CA ALA A 195 9.11 -23.15 -3.04
C ALA A 195 9.45 -23.03 -4.54
N GLY A 196 10.25 -22.04 -4.94
CA GLY A 196 10.69 -21.85 -6.32
C GLY A 196 9.65 -21.23 -7.24
N LEU A 197 8.70 -20.47 -6.70
CA LEU A 197 7.87 -19.56 -7.49
C LEU A 197 8.78 -18.57 -8.24
N GLN A 198 8.34 -18.09 -9.39
CA GLN A 198 9.11 -17.16 -10.21
C GLN A 198 8.27 -15.92 -10.54
N ALA A 199 8.90 -14.75 -10.51
CA ALA A 199 8.26 -13.50 -10.89
C ALA A 199 7.81 -13.51 -12.35
N GLY A 200 6.70 -12.84 -12.64
CA GLY A 200 6.09 -12.80 -13.96
C GLY A 200 5.39 -14.09 -14.39
N SER A 201 5.30 -15.11 -13.53
CA SER A 201 4.60 -16.37 -13.84
C SER A 201 3.09 -16.18 -13.80
N ASP A 202 2.39 -16.91 -14.69
CA ASP A 202 0.93 -16.98 -14.70
C ASP A 202 0.45 -18.02 -13.68
N LEU A 203 -0.51 -17.67 -12.84
CA LEU A 203 -1.16 -18.58 -11.90
C LEU A 203 -2.21 -19.40 -12.64
N LEU A 204 -2.06 -20.73 -12.67
CA LEU A 204 -3.02 -21.64 -13.28
C LEU A 204 -4.01 -22.19 -12.25
N GLN A 205 -3.52 -22.45 -11.02
CA GLN A 205 -4.35 -22.94 -9.93
C GLN A 205 -3.75 -22.50 -8.58
N VAL A 206 -4.63 -22.13 -7.64
CA VAL A 206 -4.29 -21.88 -6.22
C VAL A 206 -5.28 -22.63 -5.36
N ALA A 207 -4.81 -23.58 -4.57
CA ALA A 207 -5.65 -24.52 -3.83
C ALA A 207 -6.69 -25.18 -4.78
N ASN A 208 -7.97 -24.95 -4.54
CA ASN A 208 -9.07 -25.50 -5.36
C ASN A 208 -9.59 -24.52 -6.44
N ILE A 209 -8.94 -23.35 -6.61
CA ILE A 209 -9.39 -22.30 -7.55
C ILE A 209 -8.57 -22.41 -8.82
N ASN A 210 -9.23 -22.69 -9.94
CA ASN A 210 -8.63 -22.67 -11.27
C ASN A 210 -8.69 -21.27 -11.87
N ASN A 211 -7.67 -20.88 -12.63
CA ASN A 211 -7.51 -19.54 -13.21
C ASN A 211 -7.74 -18.42 -12.16
N PRO A 212 -7.02 -18.46 -11.03
CA PRO A 212 -7.24 -17.55 -9.91
C PRO A 212 -6.85 -16.12 -10.30
N TRP A 213 -7.53 -15.15 -9.70
CA TRP A 213 -7.04 -13.79 -9.62
C TRP A 213 -5.91 -13.68 -8.57
N TYR A 214 -5.11 -12.63 -8.65
CA TYR A 214 -4.08 -12.38 -7.62
C TYR A 214 -4.68 -12.32 -6.20
N ASN A 215 -5.89 -11.75 -6.07
CA ASN A 215 -6.57 -11.66 -4.80
C ASN A 215 -6.91 -13.04 -4.19
N ASP A 216 -7.17 -14.06 -5.00
CA ASP A 216 -7.43 -15.41 -4.51
C ASP A 216 -6.18 -16.02 -3.84
N LEU A 217 -4.99 -15.77 -4.43
CA LEU A 217 -3.72 -16.15 -3.82
C LEU A 217 -3.49 -15.42 -2.49
N ASN A 218 -3.75 -14.11 -2.47
CA ASN A 218 -3.58 -13.28 -1.28
C ASN A 218 -4.53 -13.70 -0.15
N MET A 219 -5.81 -13.96 -0.48
CA MET A 219 -6.80 -14.43 0.49
C MET A 219 -6.49 -15.84 1.00
N SER A 220 -6.09 -16.77 0.13
CA SER A 220 -5.67 -18.12 0.53
C SER A 220 -4.51 -18.07 1.51
N SER A 221 -3.56 -17.17 1.29
CA SER A 221 -2.43 -16.95 2.19
C SER A 221 -2.86 -16.31 3.51
N ALA A 222 -3.65 -15.23 3.45
CA ALA A 222 -4.05 -14.44 4.61
C ALA A 222 -4.96 -15.21 5.59
N LEU A 223 -5.81 -16.10 5.07
CA LEU A 223 -6.72 -16.94 5.87
C LEU A 223 -6.08 -18.24 6.34
N SER A 224 -4.84 -18.51 5.99
CA SER A 224 -4.12 -19.71 6.37
C SER A 224 -3.68 -19.72 7.84
N SER A 225 -3.46 -20.92 8.39
CA SER A 225 -2.76 -21.10 9.67
C SER A 225 -1.25 -21.07 9.42
N PRO A 226 -0.51 -20.09 9.97
CA PRO A 226 0.93 -19.95 9.70
C PRO A 226 1.72 -21.21 10.03
N GLY A 227 2.58 -21.66 9.13
CA GLY A 227 3.43 -22.83 9.30
C GLY A 227 2.72 -24.18 9.29
N ARG A 228 1.38 -24.21 9.08
CA ARG A 228 0.58 -25.45 9.07
C ARG A 228 -0.16 -25.66 7.76
N THR A 229 -0.79 -24.63 7.23
CA THR A 229 -1.57 -24.74 5.99
C THR A 229 -0.63 -24.85 4.80
N GLN A 230 -0.81 -25.90 4.01
CA GLN A 230 -0.11 -26.11 2.74
C GLN A 230 -1.02 -25.63 1.61
N ILE A 231 -0.53 -24.69 0.79
CA ILE A 231 -1.25 -24.17 -0.35
C ILE A 231 -0.61 -24.75 -1.61
N PRO A 232 -1.27 -25.68 -2.32
CA PRO A 232 -0.80 -26.13 -3.61
C PRO A 232 -1.02 -25.03 -4.66
N ILE A 233 0.01 -24.75 -5.44
CA ILE A 233 0.00 -23.74 -6.49
C ILE A 233 0.55 -24.36 -7.76
N ARG A 234 -0.24 -24.30 -8.85
CA ARG A 234 0.22 -24.58 -10.20
C ARG A 234 0.40 -23.28 -10.94
N PHE A 235 1.54 -23.11 -11.57
CA PHE A 235 1.88 -21.89 -12.30
C PHE A 235 2.64 -22.20 -13.58
N LYS A 236 2.61 -21.26 -14.52
CA LYS A 236 3.36 -21.32 -15.77
C LYS A 236 4.40 -20.21 -15.77
N THR A 237 5.66 -20.58 -15.91
CA THR A 237 6.80 -19.66 -15.96
C THR A 237 6.80 -18.84 -17.26
N ARG A 238 7.56 -17.75 -17.32
CA ARG A 238 7.68 -16.91 -18.52
C ARG A 238 8.26 -17.66 -19.72
N ASP A 239 9.08 -18.68 -19.50
CA ASP A 239 9.62 -19.59 -20.53
C ASP A 239 8.65 -20.73 -20.92
N GLY A 240 7.44 -20.72 -20.37
CA GLY A 240 6.36 -21.61 -20.74
C GLY A 240 6.30 -22.94 -19.98
N GLN A 241 7.18 -23.19 -19.01
CA GLN A 241 7.16 -24.40 -18.20
C GLN A 241 6.05 -24.35 -17.15
N GLU A 242 5.28 -25.43 -17.03
CA GLU A 242 4.31 -25.59 -15.96
C GLU A 242 4.96 -26.30 -14.76
N ARG A 243 4.64 -25.84 -13.57
CA ARG A 243 5.17 -26.38 -12.31
C ARG A 243 4.12 -26.40 -11.24
N ASP A 244 4.19 -27.43 -10.40
CA ASP A 244 3.39 -27.58 -9.20
C ASP A 244 4.30 -27.41 -7.99
N VAL A 245 3.87 -26.59 -7.02
CA VAL A 245 4.59 -26.37 -5.76
C VAL A 245 3.62 -26.35 -4.58
N ILE A 246 4.14 -26.59 -3.41
CA ILE A 246 3.41 -26.42 -2.16
C ILE A 246 4.07 -25.27 -1.38
N VAL A 247 3.30 -24.25 -1.05
CA VAL A 247 3.78 -23.10 -0.29
C VAL A 247 3.12 -23.10 1.08
N VAL A 248 3.94 -22.92 2.13
CA VAL A 248 3.46 -22.81 3.51
C VAL A 248 3.59 -21.35 3.95
N PRO A 249 2.49 -20.60 4.09
CA PRO A 249 2.53 -19.21 4.50
C PRO A 249 3.17 -19.02 5.86
N LYS A 250 3.89 -17.91 6.03
CA LYS A 250 4.55 -17.52 7.27
C LYS A 250 3.98 -16.18 7.75
N LYS A 251 3.94 -16.00 9.04
CA LYS A 251 3.62 -14.73 9.68
C LYS A 251 4.82 -14.26 10.47
N ASP A 252 5.44 -13.17 10.07
CA ASP A 252 6.51 -12.54 10.82
C ASP A 252 5.95 -11.70 11.99
N LYS A 253 6.79 -11.38 12.98
CA LYS A 253 6.36 -10.71 14.21
C LYS A 253 5.61 -9.39 13.97
N ASN A 254 5.96 -8.67 12.92
CA ASN A 254 5.40 -7.36 12.58
C ASN A 254 4.24 -7.42 11.58
N ASP A 255 3.92 -8.61 11.05
CA ASP A 255 2.86 -8.76 10.08
C ASP A 255 1.50 -8.90 10.74
N SER A 256 0.47 -8.24 10.18
CA SER A 256 -0.90 -8.39 10.64
C SER A 256 -1.50 -9.76 10.27
N ARG A 257 -1.04 -10.38 9.17
CA ARG A 257 -1.57 -11.63 8.60
C ARG A 257 -0.47 -12.47 7.96
N PRO A 258 -0.68 -13.79 7.79
CA PRO A 258 0.25 -14.65 7.07
C PRO A 258 0.41 -14.23 5.62
N SER A 259 1.60 -14.42 5.07
CA SER A 259 1.90 -14.18 3.66
C SER A 259 2.87 -15.23 3.11
N ILE A 260 2.93 -15.33 1.79
CA ILE A 260 3.95 -16.14 1.09
C ILE A 260 5.07 -15.30 0.50
N GLY A 261 4.97 -13.96 0.57
CA GLY A 261 6.01 -13.05 0.10
C GLY A 261 5.98 -12.81 -1.41
N VAL A 262 4.80 -12.65 -2.00
CA VAL A 262 4.62 -12.23 -3.39
C VAL A 262 3.89 -10.90 -3.45
N THR A 263 4.16 -10.11 -4.49
CA THR A 263 3.43 -8.87 -4.77
C THR A 263 2.53 -9.04 -5.98
N ASP A 264 1.63 -8.08 -6.17
CA ASP A 264 0.80 -7.97 -7.36
C ASP A 264 1.66 -7.68 -8.61
N PHE A 265 1.18 -8.19 -9.73
CA PHE A 265 1.83 -8.00 -11.03
C PHE A 265 1.63 -6.57 -11.54
N LYS A 266 2.71 -5.97 -12.06
CA LYS A 266 2.69 -4.65 -12.67
C LYS A 266 2.67 -4.78 -14.19
N GLY A 267 1.69 -4.12 -14.83
CA GLY A 267 1.62 -4.02 -16.28
C GLY A 267 2.55 -2.95 -16.85
N ALA A 268 2.56 -2.82 -18.18
CA ALA A 268 3.33 -1.79 -18.89
C ALA A 268 2.65 -0.40 -18.90
N ARG A 269 1.49 -0.26 -18.30
CA ARG A 269 0.76 1.01 -18.19
C ARG A 269 1.24 1.79 -16.96
N LEU A 270 1.63 3.03 -17.17
CA LEU A 270 1.99 3.95 -16.09
C LEU A 270 0.77 4.30 -15.23
N HIS A 271 1.03 4.67 -13.99
CA HIS A 271 -0.01 4.99 -13.02
C HIS A 271 -0.92 6.11 -13.54
N ARG A 272 -2.24 5.97 -13.36
CA ARG A 272 -3.23 6.92 -13.89
C ARG A 272 -3.35 8.23 -13.11
N PHE A 273 -2.81 8.29 -11.91
CA PHE A 273 -2.85 9.47 -11.04
C PHE A 273 -1.46 10.09 -10.95
N ALA A 274 -1.35 11.31 -11.45
CA ALA A 274 -0.27 12.24 -11.18
C ALA A 274 -0.88 13.65 -11.17
N PRO A 275 -0.27 14.64 -10.52
CA PRO A 275 -0.68 16.03 -10.65
C PRO A 275 -0.70 16.45 -12.13
N LYS A 276 -1.66 17.31 -12.50
CA LYS A 276 -1.85 17.71 -13.90
C LYS A 276 -0.57 18.29 -14.48
N GLY A 277 -0.15 17.74 -15.62
CA GLY A 277 1.07 18.14 -16.31
C GLY A 277 2.37 17.64 -15.71
N GLN A 278 2.31 16.78 -14.68
CA GLN A 278 3.50 16.14 -14.11
C GLN A 278 3.63 14.68 -14.57
N SER A 279 4.88 14.20 -14.63
CA SER A 279 5.18 12.80 -14.87
C SER A 279 4.63 11.93 -13.74
N PRO A 280 4.16 10.71 -14.03
CA PRO A 280 3.80 9.73 -13.00
C PRO A 280 5.02 9.17 -12.23
N ALA A 281 6.25 9.49 -12.68
CA ALA A 281 7.49 9.16 -11.98
C ALA A 281 7.91 10.30 -11.04
N ARG A 282 8.82 9.98 -10.10
CA ARG A 282 9.33 10.96 -9.12
C ARG A 282 10.07 12.10 -9.81
N ALA A 283 9.79 13.35 -9.43
CA ALA A 283 10.26 14.56 -10.12
C ALA A 283 11.80 14.66 -10.25
N TRP A 284 12.54 14.15 -9.27
CA TRP A 284 14.01 14.16 -9.26
C TRP A 284 14.65 12.98 -10.01
N HIS A 285 13.89 11.92 -10.31
CA HIS A 285 14.36 10.80 -11.10
C HIS A 285 14.43 11.17 -12.60
N PRO A 286 15.38 10.65 -13.39
CA PRO A 286 15.43 10.91 -14.84
C PRO A 286 14.09 10.69 -15.54
N ALA A 287 13.36 9.63 -15.21
CA ALA A 287 12.01 9.38 -15.74
C ALA A 287 11.00 10.45 -15.32
N GLY A 288 11.16 11.11 -14.17
CA GLY A 288 10.29 12.20 -13.74
C GLY A 288 10.51 13.50 -14.51
N LYS A 289 11.71 13.69 -15.03
CA LYS A 289 12.08 14.81 -15.91
C LYS A 289 11.72 14.56 -17.36
N ALA A 290 11.40 13.30 -17.72
CA ALA A 290 11.01 12.90 -19.05
C ALA A 290 9.51 13.19 -19.31
N ALA A 291 9.10 13.24 -20.58
CA ALA A 291 7.76 13.63 -21.01
C ALA A 291 6.69 12.53 -20.86
N PHE A 292 6.80 11.66 -19.85
CA PHE A 292 5.76 10.67 -19.54
C PHE A 292 4.51 11.35 -19.00
N LEU A 293 3.35 10.81 -19.39
CA LEU A 293 2.06 11.22 -18.84
C LEU A 293 1.36 10.05 -18.14
N PRO A 294 0.42 10.33 -17.22
CA PRO A 294 -0.41 9.31 -16.59
C PRO A 294 -1.13 8.45 -17.65
N SER A 295 -1.16 7.16 -17.40
CA SER A 295 -1.77 6.14 -18.28
C SER A 295 -1.05 5.87 -19.62
N ASP A 296 0.11 6.46 -19.89
CA ASP A 296 0.95 6.02 -21.01
C ASP A 296 1.23 4.51 -20.91
N ILE A 297 1.24 3.81 -22.04
CA ILE A 297 1.58 2.39 -22.12
C ILE A 297 2.93 2.28 -22.81
N ILE A 298 3.91 1.72 -22.12
CA ILE A 298 5.23 1.44 -22.67
C ILE A 298 5.13 0.21 -23.58
N VAL A 299 5.56 0.35 -24.85
CA VAL A 299 5.46 -0.68 -25.88
C VAL A 299 6.82 -1.30 -26.18
N SER A 300 7.87 -0.49 -26.19
CA SER A 300 9.25 -0.96 -26.38
C SER A 300 10.25 0.00 -25.76
N ILE A 301 11.46 -0.50 -25.52
CA ILE A 301 12.59 0.27 -24.98
C ILE A 301 13.79 0.04 -25.89
N GLN A 302 14.42 1.11 -26.36
CA GLN A 302 15.62 1.07 -27.16
C GLN A 302 16.78 1.73 -26.40
N PRO A 303 17.75 0.95 -25.91
CA PRO A 303 18.96 1.47 -25.31
C PRO A 303 19.85 2.18 -26.35
N GLU A 304 20.55 3.23 -25.93
CA GLU A 304 21.51 3.92 -26.77
C GLU A 304 22.59 2.95 -27.29
N GLY A 305 22.90 3.06 -28.61
CA GLY A 305 23.84 2.18 -29.29
C GLY A 305 23.25 0.83 -29.74
N MET A 306 21.99 0.54 -29.47
CA MET A 306 21.28 -0.61 -29.99
C MET A 306 20.41 -0.22 -31.19
N THR A 307 20.43 -1.06 -32.25
CA THR A 307 19.61 -0.87 -33.46
C THR A 307 18.18 -1.36 -33.27
N GLU A 308 17.99 -2.42 -32.45
CA GLU A 308 16.71 -3.03 -32.22
C GLU A 308 16.12 -2.59 -30.86
N ALA A 309 14.82 -2.32 -30.86
CA ALA A 309 14.09 -2.02 -29.65
C ALA A 309 13.65 -3.33 -28.96
N ILE A 310 13.75 -3.37 -27.65
CA ILE A 310 13.30 -4.47 -26.80
C ILE A 310 11.78 -4.34 -26.63
N PRO A 311 10.97 -5.32 -27.06
CA PRO A 311 9.52 -5.26 -26.87
C PRO A 311 9.16 -5.39 -25.39
N VAL A 312 8.19 -4.59 -24.96
CA VAL A 312 7.69 -4.60 -23.58
C VAL A 312 6.30 -5.24 -23.55
N LYS A 313 6.16 -6.31 -22.81
CA LYS A 313 4.88 -6.99 -22.54
C LYS A 313 4.28 -6.55 -21.21
N ASP A 314 5.13 -6.26 -20.24
CA ASP A 314 4.73 -5.93 -18.87
C ASP A 314 5.82 -5.16 -18.11
N GLY A 315 5.53 -4.83 -16.83
CA GLY A 315 6.46 -4.08 -15.98
C GLY A 315 7.78 -4.82 -15.71
N PHE A 316 7.79 -6.15 -15.79
CA PHE A 316 9.02 -6.94 -15.64
C PHE A 316 10.02 -6.63 -16.75
N ASP A 317 9.57 -6.58 -18.01
CA ASP A 317 10.42 -6.25 -19.15
C ASP A 317 11.00 -4.83 -19.03
N ILE A 318 10.21 -3.88 -18.48
CA ILE A 318 10.66 -2.52 -18.22
C ILE A 318 11.80 -2.53 -17.21
N HIS A 319 11.57 -3.14 -16.04
CA HIS A 319 12.57 -3.18 -14.98
C HIS A 319 13.85 -3.92 -15.40
N LEU A 320 13.70 -5.01 -16.15
CA LEU A 320 14.85 -5.75 -16.68
C LEU A 320 15.68 -4.89 -17.64
N ALA A 321 15.03 -4.16 -18.56
CA ALA A 321 15.73 -3.28 -19.50
C ALA A 321 16.42 -2.11 -18.77
N GLU A 322 15.74 -1.48 -17.81
CA GLU A 322 16.29 -0.41 -16.98
C GLU A 322 17.50 -0.90 -16.16
N HIS A 323 17.44 -2.11 -15.65
CA HIS A 323 18.54 -2.69 -14.88
C HIS A 323 19.78 -2.98 -15.77
N ILE A 324 19.58 -3.66 -16.91
CA ILE A 324 20.67 -4.05 -17.81
C ILE A 324 21.36 -2.82 -18.42
N PHE A 325 20.60 -1.78 -18.76
CA PHE A 325 21.05 -0.61 -19.51
C PHE A 325 21.00 0.69 -18.68
N ARG A 326 21.13 0.58 -17.37
CA ARG A 326 21.06 1.72 -16.43
C ARG A 326 22.08 2.83 -16.68
N ASP A 327 23.21 2.49 -17.32
CA ASP A 327 24.29 3.38 -17.70
C ASP A 327 24.08 4.04 -19.06
N LYS A 328 23.00 3.71 -19.76
CA LYS A 328 22.69 4.20 -21.12
C LYS A 328 21.43 5.05 -21.11
N LYS A 329 21.37 5.95 -22.09
CA LYS A 329 20.13 6.65 -22.40
C LYS A 329 19.12 5.66 -23.00
N LEU A 330 17.88 5.69 -22.49
CA LEU A 330 16.80 4.80 -22.92
C LEU A 330 15.75 5.59 -23.70
N LYS A 331 15.35 5.08 -24.87
CA LYS A 331 14.24 5.59 -25.67
C LYS A 331 13.03 4.68 -25.48
N TYR A 332 12.00 5.20 -24.82
CA TYR A 332 10.74 4.50 -24.59
C TYR A 332 9.76 4.84 -25.70
N GLN A 333 9.29 3.85 -26.42
CA GLN A 333 8.12 4.02 -27.29
C GLN A 333 6.88 3.85 -26.42
N VAL A 334 6.05 4.89 -26.35
CA VAL A 334 4.84 4.92 -25.54
C VAL A 334 3.60 5.10 -26.40
N LYS A 335 2.55 4.37 -26.06
CA LYS A 335 1.21 4.54 -26.62
C LYS A 335 0.41 5.43 -25.69
N ARG A 336 0.09 6.64 -26.15
CA ARG A 336 -0.66 7.67 -25.39
C ARG A 336 -2.08 7.80 -25.94
N ALA A 337 -3.07 7.83 -25.04
CA ALA A 337 -4.45 8.07 -25.43
C ALA A 337 -4.61 9.51 -25.96
N GLY A 338 -5.31 9.66 -27.08
CA GLY A 338 -5.68 10.95 -27.66
C GLY A 338 -6.91 11.56 -26.99
N ALA A 339 -7.42 12.64 -27.60
CA ALA A 339 -8.61 13.33 -27.11
C ALA A 339 -9.90 12.50 -27.28
N LYS A 340 -9.93 11.56 -28.22
CA LYS A 340 -11.05 10.64 -28.44
C LYS A 340 -10.72 9.26 -27.88
N PRO A 341 -11.73 8.50 -27.42
CA PRO A 341 -11.52 7.20 -26.76
C PRO A 341 -10.70 6.19 -27.58
N ASP A 342 -10.84 6.19 -28.91
CA ASP A 342 -10.18 5.24 -29.81
C ASP A 342 -8.89 5.79 -30.46
N GLU A 343 -8.56 7.04 -30.16
CA GLU A 343 -7.37 7.68 -30.73
C GLU A 343 -6.16 7.40 -29.85
N THR A 344 -5.10 6.87 -30.46
CA THR A 344 -3.83 6.64 -29.77
C THR A 344 -2.67 7.09 -30.62
N THR A 345 -1.71 7.75 -29.99
CA THR A 345 -0.49 8.23 -30.65
C THR A 345 0.72 7.46 -30.10
N LEU A 346 1.62 7.05 -30.98
CA LEU A 346 2.92 6.52 -30.60
C LEU A 346 3.93 7.66 -30.51
N LEU A 347 4.57 7.77 -29.37
CA LEU A 347 5.55 8.82 -29.08
C LEU A 347 6.84 8.18 -28.54
N VAL A 348 7.96 8.88 -28.70
CA VAL A 348 9.24 8.48 -28.11
C VAL A 348 9.52 9.40 -26.93
N VAL A 349 9.77 8.80 -25.77
CA VAL A 349 10.19 9.48 -24.55
C VAL A 349 11.62 9.06 -24.22
N GLU A 350 12.53 10.02 -24.17
CA GLU A 350 13.93 9.77 -23.82
C GLU A 350 14.15 9.94 -22.32
N VAL A 351 14.89 9.01 -21.72
CA VAL A 351 15.24 9.00 -20.30
C VAL A 351 16.75 8.92 -20.18
N GLU A 352 17.33 9.86 -19.45
CA GLU A 352 18.75 9.89 -19.16
C GLU A 352 19.17 8.75 -18.22
N PRO A 353 20.45 8.33 -18.22
CA PRO A 353 20.94 7.27 -17.35
C PRO A 353 20.63 7.54 -15.87
N SER A 354 20.26 6.49 -15.15
CA SER A 354 20.07 6.54 -13.70
C SER A 354 21.30 5.99 -13.01
N GLN A 355 22.13 6.88 -12.45
CA GLN A 355 23.33 6.47 -11.72
C GLN A 355 22.99 6.09 -10.28
N PHE A 356 23.55 4.99 -9.81
CA PHE A 356 23.52 4.66 -8.39
C PHE A 356 24.38 5.64 -7.58
N ARG A 357 23.83 6.12 -6.49
CA ARG A 357 24.54 6.94 -5.51
C ARG A 357 25.18 6.02 -4.48
N THR A 358 26.45 6.20 -4.23
CA THR A 358 27.19 5.44 -3.23
C THR A 358 27.88 6.38 -2.24
N LEU A 359 27.92 5.98 -1.00
CA LEU A 359 28.65 6.70 0.05
C LEU A 359 30.15 6.36 0.06
N GLY A 360 30.54 5.32 -0.71
CA GLY A 360 31.92 4.91 -0.86
C GLY A 360 32.41 3.93 0.21
N PHE A 361 31.52 3.17 0.82
CA PHE A 361 31.88 2.02 1.62
C PHE A 361 31.03 0.79 1.20
N ARG A 362 31.51 -0.38 1.52
CA ARG A 362 30.79 -1.63 1.34
C ARG A 362 30.59 -2.35 2.66
N MET A 363 29.50 -3.09 2.76
CA MET A 363 29.16 -3.85 3.95
C MET A 363 29.74 -5.26 3.89
N ALA A 364 29.81 -5.90 5.06
CA ALA A 364 30.25 -7.28 5.14
C ALA A 364 29.21 -8.24 4.53
N MET A 365 29.72 -9.19 3.75
CA MET A 365 28.93 -10.32 3.26
C MET A 365 28.44 -11.17 4.42
N GLY A 366 27.14 -11.45 4.45
CA GLY A 366 26.56 -12.38 5.40
C GLY A 366 26.29 -13.77 4.78
N PRO A 367 25.82 -14.72 5.57
CA PRO A 367 25.58 -16.09 5.10
C PRO A 367 24.38 -16.19 4.16
N ILE A 368 24.37 -17.30 3.38
CA ILE A 368 23.18 -17.76 2.65
C ILE A 368 22.12 -18.14 3.66
N ILE A 369 20.91 -17.62 3.50
CA ILE A 369 19.80 -17.79 4.43
C ILE A 369 18.56 -18.45 3.82
N SER A 370 18.49 -18.57 2.50
CA SER A 370 17.40 -19.20 1.77
C SER A 370 17.91 -19.88 0.50
N LEU A 371 17.31 -21.00 0.16
CA LEU A 371 17.60 -21.78 -1.04
C LEU A 371 16.28 -22.14 -1.72
N SER A 372 16.18 -21.86 -3.02
CA SER A 372 15.03 -22.22 -3.84
C SER A 372 15.06 -23.70 -4.22
N GLU A 373 13.90 -24.34 -4.25
CA GLU A 373 13.75 -25.74 -4.66
C GLU A 373 14.23 -25.97 -6.10
N PHE A 374 13.95 -25.02 -7.01
CA PHE A 374 14.29 -25.10 -8.43
C PHE A 374 15.62 -24.40 -8.78
N ARG A 375 16.56 -24.31 -7.85
CA ARG A 375 17.87 -23.73 -8.11
C ARG A 375 18.67 -24.56 -9.13
N PRO A 376 19.63 -23.96 -9.86
CA PRO A 376 20.48 -24.66 -10.80
C PRO A 376 21.27 -25.81 -10.17
N ALA A 377 21.64 -26.80 -10.97
CA ALA A 377 22.40 -27.97 -10.49
C ALA A 377 23.72 -27.57 -9.81
N ILE A 378 24.39 -26.53 -10.31
CA ILE A 378 25.67 -26.04 -9.76
C ILE A 378 25.56 -25.52 -8.32
N THR A 379 24.36 -25.10 -7.89
CA THR A 379 24.11 -24.59 -6.52
C THR A 379 23.48 -25.62 -5.61
N LYS A 380 23.28 -26.86 -6.07
CA LYS A 380 22.67 -27.92 -5.25
C LYS A 380 23.48 -28.29 -4.02
N GLU A 381 24.80 -28.11 -4.07
CA GLU A 381 25.70 -28.36 -2.94
C GLU A 381 25.63 -27.27 -1.85
N LEU A 382 25.09 -26.07 -2.19
CA LEU A 382 24.96 -24.99 -1.21
C LEU A 382 24.01 -25.35 -0.08
N GLN A 383 24.35 -24.87 1.12
CA GLN A 383 23.57 -25.01 2.33
C GLN A 383 23.31 -23.63 2.98
N ILE A 384 22.25 -23.56 3.77
CA ILE A 384 22.01 -22.39 4.61
C ILE A 384 23.17 -22.27 5.61
N GLY A 385 23.72 -21.07 5.75
CA GLY A 385 24.90 -20.79 6.56
C GLY A 385 26.21 -20.71 5.78
N ASP A 386 26.25 -21.13 4.50
CA ASP A 386 27.43 -20.93 3.64
C ASP A 386 27.71 -19.44 3.43
N LEU A 387 28.99 -19.09 3.32
CA LEU A 387 29.46 -17.73 3.12
C LEU A 387 30.22 -17.63 1.80
N ILE A 388 29.83 -16.67 0.96
CA ILE A 388 30.61 -16.32 -0.26
C ILE A 388 31.77 -15.45 0.19
N THR A 389 32.99 -15.88 -0.05
CA THR A 389 34.21 -15.21 0.44
C THR A 389 34.99 -14.50 -0.64
N ALA A 390 34.86 -14.89 -1.90
CA ALA A 390 35.48 -14.24 -3.03
C ALA A 390 34.76 -14.53 -4.34
N VAL A 391 34.95 -13.65 -5.33
CA VAL A 391 34.53 -13.78 -6.72
C VAL A 391 35.76 -13.72 -7.60
N ASN A 392 36.05 -14.78 -8.36
CA ASN A 392 37.29 -14.92 -9.16
C ASN A 392 38.57 -14.65 -8.35
N GLY A 393 38.59 -15.09 -7.08
CA GLY A 393 39.70 -14.84 -6.14
C GLY A 393 39.72 -13.42 -5.52
N ASN A 394 38.90 -12.49 -6.02
CA ASN A 394 38.75 -11.17 -5.44
C ASN A 394 37.86 -11.23 -4.18
N LYS A 395 38.43 -10.92 -3.02
CA LYS A 395 37.73 -10.81 -1.73
C LYS A 395 37.10 -9.43 -1.51
N ASP A 396 37.45 -8.46 -2.36
CA ASP A 396 37.07 -7.07 -2.27
C ASP A 396 35.88 -6.77 -3.20
N PHE A 397 34.70 -7.30 -2.87
CA PHE A 397 33.47 -7.09 -3.63
C PHE A 397 32.36 -6.53 -2.73
N ASP A 398 31.44 -5.79 -3.35
CA ASP A 398 30.25 -5.27 -2.67
C ASP A 398 29.12 -6.31 -2.72
N PRO A 399 28.64 -6.82 -1.56
CA PRO A 399 27.53 -7.75 -1.51
C PRO A 399 26.24 -7.23 -2.17
N LEU A 400 25.98 -5.92 -2.14
CA LEU A 400 24.80 -5.35 -2.80
C LEU A 400 24.87 -5.46 -4.32
N GLN A 401 26.08 -5.48 -4.89
CA GLN A 401 26.33 -5.55 -6.33
C GLN A 401 26.71 -6.96 -6.80
N LEU A 402 26.76 -7.96 -5.92
CA LEU A 402 27.19 -9.31 -6.24
C LEU A 402 26.43 -9.93 -7.43
N PRO A 403 25.09 -9.88 -7.54
CA PRO A 403 24.37 -10.44 -8.69
C PRO A 403 24.78 -9.76 -10.01
N ASP A 404 24.86 -8.42 -10.01
CA ASP A 404 25.24 -7.63 -11.18
C ASP A 404 26.67 -7.90 -11.63
N MET A 405 27.58 -7.97 -10.68
CA MET A 405 28.99 -8.24 -10.96
C MET A 405 29.14 -9.63 -11.60
N VAL A 406 28.45 -10.64 -11.09
CA VAL A 406 28.48 -11.99 -11.66
C VAL A 406 27.84 -12.00 -13.04
N ASP A 407 26.74 -11.29 -13.27
CA ASP A 407 26.13 -11.17 -14.61
C ASP A 407 27.09 -10.54 -15.62
N GLN A 408 27.69 -9.40 -15.25
CA GLN A 408 28.65 -8.71 -16.13
C GLN A 408 29.85 -9.60 -16.48
N LEU A 409 30.45 -10.27 -15.48
CA LEU A 409 31.57 -11.16 -15.68
C LEU A 409 31.19 -12.37 -16.54
N ALA A 410 30.05 -13.01 -16.30
CA ALA A 410 29.57 -14.14 -17.08
C ALA A 410 29.31 -13.78 -18.56
N ARG A 411 28.87 -12.56 -18.85
CA ARG A 411 28.69 -12.04 -20.21
C ARG A 411 30.00 -11.92 -20.99
N THR A 412 31.16 -11.90 -20.33
CA THR A 412 32.47 -11.97 -21.00
C THR A 412 32.76 -13.33 -21.65
N GLY A 413 31.90 -14.33 -21.40
CA GLY A 413 32.03 -15.70 -21.93
C GLY A 413 32.95 -16.60 -21.12
N LYS A 414 33.53 -16.10 -20.02
CA LYS A 414 34.34 -16.90 -19.09
C LYS A 414 33.53 -17.28 -17.87
N PRO A 415 33.70 -18.49 -17.30
CA PRO A 415 33.08 -18.87 -16.05
C PRO A 415 33.48 -17.92 -14.90
N VAL A 416 32.55 -17.64 -14.01
CA VAL A 416 32.79 -16.86 -12.80
C VAL A 416 32.87 -17.83 -11.62
N THR A 417 33.97 -17.79 -10.88
CA THR A 417 34.17 -18.66 -9.72
C THR A 417 33.73 -17.95 -8.46
N LEU A 418 32.76 -18.53 -7.73
CA LEU A 418 32.38 -18.13 -6.38
C LEU A 418 33.09 -19.04 -5.37
N GLN A 419 33.88 -18.46 -4.50
CA GLN A 419 34.52 -19.18 -3.40
C GLN A 419 33.57 -19.22 -2.19
N ILE A 420 33.23 -20.42 -1.75
CA ILE A 420 32.27 -20.67 -0.68
C ILE A 420 33.02 -21.20 0.55
N LYS A 421 32.69 -20.69 1.72
CA LYS A 421 33.17 -21.20 3.01
C LYS A 421 32.02 -21.79 3.82
N ARG A 422 32.20 -23.01 4.31
CA ARG A 422 31.29 -23.74 5.22
C ARG A 422 32.07 -24.23 6.44
N GLY A 423 31.97 -23.54 7.56
CA GLY A 423 32.82 -23.79 8.72
C GLY A 423 34.31 -23.68 8.35
N GLU A 424 35.08 -24.75 8.49
CA GLU A 424 36.50 -24.81 8.10
C GLU A 424 36.74 -25.21 6.63
N LYS A 425 35.71 -25.68 5.92
CA LYS A 425 35.84 -26.14 4.54
C LYS A 425 35.62 -24.98 3.57
N ALA A 426 36.41 -24.97 2.50
CA ALA A 426 36.22 -24.08 1.36
C ALA A 426 36.06 -24.91 0.08
N PHE A 427 35.20 -24.43 -0.86
CA PHE A 427 35.00 -25.04 -2.16
C PHE A 427 34.55 -23.95 -3.16
N ASP A 428 34.65 -24.27 -4.44
CA ASP A 428 34.33 -23.32 -5.51
C ASP A 428 33.09 -23.76 -6.28
N ILE A 429 32.28 -22.77 -6.69
CA ILE A 429 31.16 -22.95 -7.62
C ILE A 429 31.47 -22.15 -8.88
N SER A 430 31.40 -22.80 -10.04
CA SER A 430 31.62 -22.17 -11.33
C SER A 430 30.30 -21.79 -11.98
N VAL A 431 30.10 -20.49 -12.22
CA VAL A 431 28.89 -19.89 -12.83
C VAL A 431 29.21 -19.46 -14.24
N ASP A 432 28.51 -19.97 -15.22
CA ASP A 432 28.67 -19.60 -16.63
C ASP A 432 27.49 -18.77 -17.15
N LYS A 433 27.61 -18.27 -18.38
CA LYS A 433 26.62 -17.43 -19.06
C LYS A 433 25.26 -18.13 -19.19
N SER A 434 25.21 -19.44 -19.34
CA SER A 434 23.94 -20.16 -19.55
C SER A 434 23.09 -20.15 -18.31
N VAL A 435 23.71 -20.20 -17.14
CA VAL A 435 23.01 -20.12 -15.82
C VAL A 435 22.43 -18.73 -15.60
N VAL A 436 23.21 -17.69 -15.92
CA VAL A 436 22.82 -16.30 -15.69
C VAL A 436 21.71 -15.86 -16.66
N ALA A 437 21.83 -16.24 -17.94
CA ALA A 437 20.89 -15.84 -18.98
C ALA A 437 19.45 -16.35 -18.79
N GLN A 438 19.28 -17.47 -18.07
CA GLN A 438 17.97 -18.10 -17.93
C GLN A 438 17.02 -17.43 -16.95
N ARG A 439 17.53 -16.74 -15.93
CA ARG A 439 16.72 -16.28 -14.79
C ARG A 439 16.86 -14.80 -14.44
N GLY A 440 17.83 -14.11 -15.03
CA GLY A 440 18.21 -12.76 -14.61
C GLY A 440 18.97 -12.77 -13.27
N THR A 441 19.68 -11.70 -13.02
CA THR A 441 20.54 -11.55 -11.81
C THR A 441 20.08 -10.42 -10.90
N TRP A 442 19.16 -9.59 -11.36
CA TRP A 442 18.72 -8.42 -10.64
C TRP A 442 17.66 -8.77 -9.58
N MET A 443 17.55 -7.91 -8.62
CA MET A 443 16.59 -8.03 -7.54
C MET A 443 15.20 -7.58 -8.03
N GLU A 444 14.26 -8.50 -8.06
CA GLU A 444 12.91 -8.29 -8.59
C GLU A 444 12.01 -7.44 -7.69
N SER A 445 12.40 -7.27 -6.43
CA SER A 445 11.66 -6.45 -5.46
C SER A 445 12.61 -5.55 -4.69
N SER A 446 12.18 -4.34 -4.43
CA SER A 446 12.86 -3.48 -3.44
C SER A 446 12.93 -4.19 -2.10
N PRO A 447 14.08 -4.12 -1.40
CA PRO A 447 14.20 -4.68 -0.07
C PRO A 447 13.14 -4.11 0.87
N ASN A 448 12.38 -4.98 1.51
CA ASN A 448 11.51 -4.59 2.61
C ASN A 448 12.31 -4.63 3.91
N ALA A 449 12.08 -3.70 4.81
CA ALA A 449 12.61 -3.68 6.17
C ALA A 449 13.94 -4.49 6.39
N ASN A 450 13.84 -5.75 6.73
CA ASN A 450 14.99 -6.65 6.96
C ASN A 450 15.10 -7.78 5.93
N THR A 451 14.72 -7.53 4.68
CA THR A 451 14.77 -8.52 3.60
C THR A 451 16.23 -8.78 3.20
N PRO A 452 16.62 -10.05 2.97
CA PRO A 452 17.93 -10.39 2.44
C PRO A 452 18.08 -9.96 0.97
N MET A 453 19.30 -10.05 0.48
CA MET A 453 19.58 -9.91 -0.95
C MET A 453 19.26 -11.22 -1.67
N ALA A 454 18.59 -11.14 -2.83
CA ALA A 454 18.35 -12.29 -3.68
C ALA A 454 19.45 -12.45 -4.74
N PHE A 455 19.72 -13.70 -5.10
CA PHE A 455 20.45 -14.04 -6.31
C PHE A 455 19.59 -15.00 -7.17
N PRO A 456 18.60 -14.45 -7.91
CA PRO A 456 17.59 -15.28 -8.60
C PRO A 456 18.17 -16.29 -9.58
N ALA A 457 19.20 -15.91 -10.36
CA ALA A 457 19.86 -16.81 -11.31
C ALA A 457 20.44 -18.06 -10.63
N LEU A 458 20.95 -17.94 -9.43
CA LEU A 458 21.52 -19.02 -8.66
C LEU A 458 20.53 -19.66 -7.65
N GLY A 459 19.37 -19.05 -7.46
CA GLY A 459 18.28 -19.58 -6.65
C GLY A 459 18.59 -19.62 -5.15
N PHE A 460 19.23 -18.56 -4.63
CA PHE A 460 19.46 -18.41 -3.20
C PHE A 460 19.32 -16.94 -2.77
N SER A 461 19.15 -16.74 -1.47
CA SER A 461 19.22 -15.42 -0.84
C SER A 461 20.24 -15.41 0.29
N TYR A 462 20.88 -14.25 0.48
CA TYR A 462 21.94 -14.06 1.48
C TYR A 462 21.73 -12.78 2.28
N SER A 463 22.25 -12.74 3.49
CA SER A 463 22.19 -11.54 4.31
C SER A 463 23.35 -10.60 3.99
N VAL A 464 23.13 -9.31 4.25
CA VAL A 464 24.18 -8.28 4.25
C VAL A 464 24.22 -7.68 5.64
N GLY A 465 25.40 -7.70 6.26
CA GLY A 465 25.57 -7.19 7.62
C GLY A 465 25.56 -5.67 7.68
N ASN A 466 25.59 -5.15 8.90
CA ASN A 466 25.70 -3.71 9.17
C ASN A 466 27.15 -3.30 9.52
N VAL A 467 28.11 -4.21 9.36
CA VAL A 467 29.54 -3.96 9.58
C VAL A 467 30.16 -3.53 8.26
N ILE A 468 30.93 -2.47 8.29
CA ILE A 468 31.66 -1.94 7.13
C ILE A 468 32.85 -2.86 6.85
N ALA A 469 32.88 -3.48 5.69
CA ALA A 469 33.98 -4.36 5.26
C ALA A 469 35.13 -3.60 4.63
N GLY A 470 34.86 -2.43 4.04
CA GLY A 470 35.90 -1.61 3.40
C GLY A 470 35.37 -0.25 3.02
N VAL A 471 36.30 0.68 2.82
CA VAL A 471 36.05 2.08 2.42
C VAL A 471 36.83 2.36 1.15
N THR A 472 36.19 2.97 0.17
CA THR A 472 36.80 3.33 -1.11
C THR A 472 37.68 4.59 -0.95
N PRO A 473 38.95 4.57 -1.38
CA PRO A 473 39.82 5.76 -1.33
C PRO A 473 39.22 6.95 -2.08
N GLY A 474 39.34 8.15 -1.51
CA GLY A 474 38.81 9.40 -2.07
C GLY A 474 37.30 9.61 -1.94
N SER A 475 36.58 8.63 -1.39
CA SER A 475 35.12 8.66 -1.24
C SER A 475 34.64 9.64 -0.16
N PRO A 476 33.32 9.99 -0.16
CA PRO A 476 32.73 10.74 0.96
C PRO A 476 32.93 10.06 2.31
N ALA A 477 32.82 8.73 2.36
CA ALA A 477 33.02 7.96 3.59
C ALA A 477 34.44 8.08 4.16
N GLU A 478 35.48 7.98 3.30
CA GLU A 478 36.86 8.18 3.75
C GLU A 478 37.09 9.58 4.26
N LYS A 479 36.60 10.60 3.53
CA LYS A 479 36.69 12.02 3.95
C LYS A 479 36.01 12.29 5.28
N ALA A 480 34.95 11.56 5.57
CA ALA A 480 34.23 11.63 6.83
C ALA A 480 34.87 10.79 7.96
N GLY A 481 35.96 10.08 7.68
CA GLY A 481 36.73 9.32 8.68
C GLY A 481 36.18 7.95 9.00
N ILE A 482 35.28 7.41 8.18
CA ILE A 482 34.70 6.06 8.35
C ILE A 482 35.76 4.99 8.07
N LYS A 483 35.79 3.94 8.89
CA LYS A 483 36.79 2.86 8.82
C LYS A 483 36.14 1.48 8.66
N ALA A 484 36.88 0.56 8.07
CA ALA A 484 36.51 -0.86 8.06
C ALA A 484 36.46 -1.43 9.50
N GLY A 485 35.53 -2.31 9.78
CA GLY A 485 35.26 -2.90 11.10
C GLY A 485 34.22 -2.14 11.92
N GLU A 486 33.89 -0.91 11.57
CA GLU A 486 32.85 -0.12 12.23
C GLU A 486 31.45 -0.66 11.87
N THR A 487 30.49 -0.46 12.79
CA THR A 487 29.10 -0.92 12.63
C THR A 487 28.17 0.28 12.52
N ILE A 488 27.33 0.30 11.48
CA ILE A 488 26.27 1.30 11.33
C ILE A 488 25.06 0.87 12.16
N LYS A 489 24.63 1.70 13.10
CA LYS A 489 23.44 1.47 13.95
C LYS A 489 22.20 2.20 13.44
N GLN A 490 22.38 3.38 12.87
CA GLN A 490 21.26 4.20 12.41
C GLN A 490 21.65 4.96 11.15
N VAL A 491 20.70 5.08 10.24
CA VAL A 491 20.75 5.98 9.09
C VAL A 491 19.63 6.99 9.27
N ALA A 492 19.97 8.27 9.36
CA ALA A 492 19.00 9.36 9.32
C ALA A 492 19.20 10.16 8.04
N TYR A 493 18.15 10.78 7.56
CA TYR A 493 18.20 11.63 6.37
C TYR A 493 17.33 12.87 6.55
N GLU A 494 17.75 13.94 5.90
CA GLU A 494 17.04 15.21 5.91
C GLU A 494 17.14 15.88 4.54
N ASN A 495 15.99 16.37 4.04
CA ASN A 495 15.93 17.19 2.84
C ASN A 495 14.97 18.36 3.07
N LYS A 496 15.31 19.53 2.50
CA LYS A 496 14.52 20.76 2.64
C LYS A 496 13.42 20.88 1.59
N GLU A 497 13.63 20.33 0.40
CA GLU A 497 12.68 20.42 -0.71
C GLU A 497 12.65 19.11 -1.54
N PRO A 498 11.55 18.34 -1.47
CA PRO A 498 10.46 18.44 -0.50
C PRO A 498 10.95 18.16 0.93
N GLU A 499 10.28 18.79 1.89
CA GLU A 499 10.65 18.63 3.30
C GLU A 499 10.35 17.21 3.77
N PHE A 500 11.39 16.41 4.00
CA PHE A 500 11.28 15.16 4.73
C PHE A 500 12.51 14.89 5.58
N LYS A 501 12.20 14.29 6.72
CA LYS A 501 13.18 13.89 7.70
C LYS A 501 12.69 12.61 8.36
N ASP A 502 13.54 11.59 8.37
CA ASP A 502 13.24 10.33 9.05
C ASP A 502 14.54 9.61 9.41
N LYS A 503 14.44 8.48 10.11
CA LYS A 503 15.58 7.67 10.53
C LYS A 503 15.23 6.19 10.60
N PHE A 504 16.21 5.34 10.31
CA PHE A 504 16.13 3.88 10.40
C PHE A 504 17.16 3.35 11.39
N GLU A 505 16.74 2.58 12.37
CA GLU A 505 17.63 1.80 13.23
C GLU A 505 17.92 0.47 12.54
N LEU A 506 19.20 0.24 12.21
CA LEU A 506 19.65 -0.97 11.56
C LEU A 506 19.86 -2.10 12.56
N GLY A 507 19.37 -3.29 12.23
CA GLY A 507 19.45 -4.47 13.09
C GLY A 507 18.27 -5.41 12.88
N GLU A 508 17.49 -5.68 13.92
CA GLU A 508 16.34 -6.60 13.82
C GLU A 508 15.24 -6.09 12.89
N LYS A 509 15.04 -4.77 12.84
CA LYS A 509 13.90 -4.15 12.17
C LYS A 509 14.21 -3.74 10.73
N PHE A 510 15.39 -3.15 10.49
CA PHE A 510 15.82 -2.70 9.18
C PHE A 510 17.21 -3.21 8.86
N GLY A 511 17.40 -3.74 7.65
CA GLY A 511 18.71 -4.14 7.12
C GLY A 511 19.35 -3.06 6.27
N TRP A 512 20.67 -3.14 6.05
CA TRP A 512 21.40 -2.23 5.18
C TRP A 512 20.86 -2.22 3.73
N PRO A 513 20.49 -3.36 3.11
CA PRO A 513 19.91 -3.35 1.76
C PRO A 513 18.68 -2.45 1.64
N PHE A 514 17.79 -2.45 2.63
CA PHE A 514 16.63 -1.57 2.67
C PHE A 514 17.04 -0.09 2.77
N ALA A 515 17.93 0.25 3.70
CA ALA A 515 18.36 1.63 3.87
C ALA A 515 19.05 2.17 2.60
N PHE A 516 19.88 1.35 1.96
CA PHE A 516 20.55 1.71 0.71
C PHE A 516 19.58 1.92 -0.45
N ASP A 517 18.62 1.00 -0.66
CA ASP A 517 17.59 1.15 -1.68
C ASP A 517 16.73 2.40 -1.44
N TRP A 518 16.34 2.63 -0.19
CA TRP A 518 15.61 3.83 0.19
C TRP A 518 16.38 5.11 -0.14
N MET A 519 17.69 5.17 0.14
CA MET A 519 18.53 6.30 -0.23
C MET A 519 18.55 6.58 -1.72
N GLN A 520 18.46 5.54 -2.59
CA GLN A 520 18.35 5.72 -4.04
C GLN A 520 17.05 6.42 -4.44
N THR A 521 16.00 6.31 -3.62
CA THR A 521 14.67 6.86 -3.91
C THR A 521 14.50 8.32 -3.47
N LEU A 522 15.45 8.89 -2.74
CA LEU A 522 15.39 10.26 -2.21
C LEU A 522 15.96 11.28 -3.21
N PRO A 523 15.63 12.57 -3.09
CA PRO A 523 16.23 13.63 -3.92
C PRO A 523 17.78 13.66 -3.83
N PRO A 524 18.47 14.11 -4.89
CA PRO A 524 19.94 14.15 -4.90
C PRO A 524 20.58 14.97 -3.78
N GLU A 525 19.91 16.03 -3.34
CA GLU A 525 20.40 16.98 -2.32
C GLU A 525 20.14 16.49 -0.88
N THR A 526 19.68 15.26 -0.72
CA THR A 526 19.41 14.70 0.61
C THR A 526 20.70 14.50 1.39
N GLN A 527 20.76 15.03 2.60
CA GLN A 527 21.86 14.81 3.53
C GLN A 527 21.60 13.55 4.34
N TYR A 528 22.65 12.76 4.54
CA TYR A 528 22.61 11.54 5.33
C TYR A 528 23.47 11.68 6.58
N SER A 529 22.96 11.18 7.69
CA SER A 529 23.67 11.10 8.97
C SER A 529 23.74 9.64 9.39
N LEU A 530 24.94 9.11 9.59
CA LEU A 530 25.17 7.75 10.03
C LEU A 530 25.61 7.75 11.49
N THR A 531 24.90 7.00 12.35
CA THR A 531 25.39 6.70 13.69
C THR A 531 26.24 5.42 13.62
N ILE A 532 27.54 5.58 13.83
CA ILE A 532 28.53 4.52 13.70
C ILE A 532 29.08 4.17 15.08
N VAL A 533 29.30 2.89 15.33
CA VAL A 533 29.86 2.37 16.56
C VAL A 533 31.10 1.56 16.23
N ASP A 534 32.21 1.88 16.83
CA ASP A 534 33.42 1.07 16.79
C ASP A 534 33.15 -0.27 17.49
N ALA A 535 33.78 -1.33 17.02
CA ALA A 535 33.66 -2.69 17.61
C ALA A 535 33.97 -2.71 19.11
N ALA A 536 34.77 -1.75 19.63
CA ALA A 536 35.13 -1.61 21.03
C ALA A 536 34.25 -0.64 21.84
N ALA A 537 33.40 0.18 21.21
CA ALA A 537 32.59 1.21 21.86
C ALA A 537 31.09 0.94 21.82
N ARG A 538 30.38 1.23 22.91
CA ARG A 538 28.91 1.06 22.99
C ARG A 538 28.10 2.19 22.33
N ASN A 539 28.68 3.40 22.20
CA ASN A 539 28.05 4.55 21.55
C ASN A 539 29.11 5.32 20.74
N GLY A 540 28.84 5.57 19.48
CA GLY A 540 29.71 6.30 18.57
C GLY A 540 29.11 7.64 18.11
N PRO A 541 29.91 8.53 17.52
CA PRO A 541 29.47 9.82 16.99
C PRO A 541 28.55 9.61 15.76
N SER A 542 27.66 10.60 15.52
CA SER A 542 26.96 10.70 14.25
C SER A 542 27.84 11.39 13.22
N ILE A 543 27.99 10.77 12.05
CA ILE A 543 28.79 11.29 10.92
C ILE A 543 27.82 11.76 9.84
N ILE A 544 27.98 12.96 9.31
CA ILE A 544 27.19 13.55 8.24
C ILE A 544 27.91 13.32 6.91
N LEU A 545 27.17 12.79 5.92
CA LEU A 545 27.63 12.49 4.56
C LEU A 545 26.79 13.23 3.51
#